data_6050de777e23879d5a7393aad8f3f878
#
_entry.id   6050de777e23879d5a7393aad8f3f878
#
_cell.length_a   1.000
_cell.length_b   1.000
_cell.length_c   1.000
_cell.angle_alpha   90.00
_cell.angle_beta   90.00
_cell.angle_gamma   90.00
#
_symmetry.space_group_name_H-M   'P 1'
#
loop_
_entity.id
_entity.type
_entity.pdbx_description
1 polymer ?
#
loop_
_entity_poly.entity_id
_entity_poly.type
_entity_poly.pdbx_seq_one_letter_code
_entity_poly.pdbx_strand_id
1 'polypeptide(L)'
;MGSTRVNPWREKLQLFMRNGKGMFGLVLVLIFFASALFAPQLAPHDPFQLNIPARNSGPTIDYFVGTDQLGRDTFSRVLYGGRVALKIAAIGVSVSLLIGLVLGMIAGYGPRWLDNALLLFFDTVRSFPTIVMALAVVALTGPSLGMVLVIVIITSIPGYGRLARTSTL
;
A
#
# COMPACT_ATOMS: atom_id res chain seq x y z
N MET A 1 32.74 -38.80 1.58
CA MET A 1 31.48 -38.35 0.94
C MET A 1 31.20 -36.94 1.42
N GLY A 2 31.59 -35.94 0.61
CA GLY A 2 31.40 -34.52 0.96
C GLY A 2 29.98 -34.09 0.69
N SER A 3 29.19 -33.84 1.72
CA SER A 3 27.90 -33.19 1.60
C SER A 3 28.14 -31.71 1.23
N THR A 4 28.02 -31.38 -0.04
CA THR A 4 27.95 -29.98 -0.49
C THR A 4 26.72 -29.38 0.16
N ARG A 5 26.89 -28.60 1.24
CA ARG A 5 25.83 -27.80 1.83
C ARG A 5 25.39 -26.78 0.78
N VAL A 6 24.41 -27.15 -0.01
CA VAL A 6 23.75 -26.21 -0.94
C VAL A 6 23.12 -25.12 -0.08
N ASN A 7 23.49 -23.89 -0.36
CA ASN A 7 22.93 -22.72 0.37
C ASN A 7 21.41 -22.69 0.14
N PRO A 8 20.58 -22.85 1.20
CA PRO A 8 19.13 -22.99 1.06
C PRO A 8 18.47 -21.78 0.37
N TRP A 9 19.10 -20.63 0.42
CA TRP A 9 18.62 -19.42 -0.27
C TRP A 9 18.81 -19.50 -1.79
N ARG A 10 19.91 -20.12 -2.25
CA ARG A 10 20.15 -20.31 -3.70
C ARG A 10 19.16 -21.28 -4.31
N GLU A 11 18.87 -22.36 -3.60
CA GLU A 11 17.88 -23.35 -4.05
C GLU A 11 16.47 -22.73 -4.15
N LYS A 12 16.03 -21.99 -3.11
CA LYS A 12 14.75 -21.27 -3.13
C LYS A 12 14.68 -20.25 -4.25
N LEU A 13 15.76 -19.52 -4.50
CA LEU A 13 15.82 -18.55 -5.60
C LEU A 13 15.73 -19.22 -6.96
N GLN A 14 16.42 -20.33 -7.16
CA GLN A 14 16.36 -21.11 -8.41
C GLN A 14 14.95 -21.68 -8.65
N LEU A 15 14.30 -22.22 -7.60
CA LEU A 15 12.92 -22.69 -7.67
C LEU A 15 11.95 -21.55 -8.03
N PHE A 16 12.14 -20.36 -7.44
CA PHE A 16 11.35 -19.18 -7.76
C PHE A 16 11.55 -18.73 -9.21
N MET A 17 12.80 -18.66 -9.69
CA MET A 17 13.13 -18.28 -11.08
C MET A 17 12.59 -19.27 -12.12
N ARG A 18 12.39 -20.54 -11.76
CA ARG A 18 11.77 -21.56 -12.62
C ARG A 18 10.24 -21.48 -12.62
N ASN A 19 9.65 -20.75 -11.69
CA ASN A 19 8.20 -20.56 -11.62
C ASN A 19 7.79 -19.38 -12.52
N GLY A 20 7.28 -19.68 -13.73
CA GLY A 20 6.88 -18.66 -14.71
C GLY A 20 5.82 -17.69 -14.17
N LYS A 21 4.86 -18.17 -13.35
CA LYS A 21 3.84 -17.29 -12.72
C LYS A 21 4.47 -16.33 -11.71
N GLY A 22 5.42 -16.83 -10.91
CA GLY A 22 6.16 -16.00 -9.95
C GLY A 22 7.00 -14.93 -10.65
N MET A 23 7.71 -15.31 -11.72
CA MET A 23 8.49 -14.37 -12.53
C MET A 23 7.62 -13.32 -13.21
N PHE A 24 6.48 -13.71 -13.76
CA PHE A 24 5.53 -12.77 -14.34
C PHE A 24 5.03 -11.75 -13.30
N GLY A 25 4.63 -12.23 -12.11
CA GLY A 25 4.22 -11.35 -11.01
C GLY A 25 5.34 -10.39 -10.58
N LEU A 26 6.58 -10.88 -10.47
CA LEU A 26 7.74 -10.05 -10.14
C LEU A 26 7.95 -8.93 -11.17
N VAL A 27 7.88 -9.28 -12.46
CA VAL A 27 8.04 -8.29 -13.55
C VAL A 27 6.96 -7.21 -13.45
N LEU A 28 5.70 -7.57 -13.23
CA LEU A 28 4.62 -6.60 -13.07
C LEU A 28 4.86 -5.66 -11.87
N VAL A 29 5.29 -6.21 -10.73
CA VAL A 29 5.62 -5.40 -9.55
C VAL A 29 6.78 -4.46 -9.84
N LEU A 30 7.84 -4.94 -10.49
CA LEU A 30 8.99 -4.10 -10.86
C LEU A 30 8.61 -2.98 -11.84
N ILE A 31 7.76 -3.27 -12.83
CA ILE A 31 7.24 -2.26 -13.76
C ILE A 31 6.46 -1.19 -13.00
N PHE A 32 5.58 -1.59 -12.08
CA PHE A 32 4.80 -0.65 -11.27
C PHE A 32 5.71 0.24 -10.40
N PHE A 33 6.67 -0.35 -9.70
CA PHE A 33 7.63 0.41 -8.89
C PHE A 33 8.49 1.35 -9.75
N ALA A 34 9.00 0.85 -10.87
CA ALA A 34 9.81 1.66 -11.77
C ALA A 34 8.99 2.82 -12.37
N SER A 35 7.77 2.56 -12.83
CA SER A 35 6.89 3.60 -13.38
C SER A 35 6.56 4.70 -12.36
N ALA A 36 6.32 4.33 -11.11
CA ALA A 36 6.08 5.29 -10.04
C ALA A 36 7.36 6.06 -9.65
N LEU A 37 8.52 5.40 -9.59
CA LEU A 37 9.80 6.03 -9.26
C LEU A 37 10.23 7.03 -10.35
N PHE A 38 10.15 6.63 -11.60
CA PHE A 38 10.53 7.42 -12.76
C PHE A 38 9.37 8.24 -13.35
N ALA A 39 8.26 8.41 -12.61
CA ALA A 39 7.10 9.18 -13.07
C ALA A 39 7.44 10.58 -13.58
N PRO A 40 8.38 11.37 -12.97
CA PRO A 40 8.72 12.69 -13.50
C PRO A 40 9.41 12.66 -14.87
N GLN A 41 10.08 11.55 -15.19
CA GLN A 41 10.78 11.36 -16.48
C GLN A 41 9.88 10.71 -17.53
N LEU A 42 8.91 9.90 -17.08
CA LEU A 42 8.01 9.15 -17.97
C LEU A 42 6.72 9.91 -18.29
N ALA A 43 6.31 10.87 -17.45
CA ALA A 43 5.11 11.65 -17.67
C ALA A 43 5.31 12.68 -18.79
N PRO A 44 4.50 12.62 -19.88
CA PRO A 44 4.65 13.59 -20.98
C PRO A 44 4.22 15.00 -20.57
N HIS A 45 3.28 15.11 -19.62
CA HIS A 45 2.69 16.37 -19.19
C HIS A 45 2.72 16.49 -17.66
N ASP A 46 2.57 17.73 -17.16
CA ASP A 46 2.33 17.97 -15.73
C ASP A 46 0.95 17.38 -15.37
N PRO A 47 0.85 16.47 -14.35
CA PRO A 47 -0.40 15.82 -13.96
C PRO A 47 -1.46 16.79 -13.41
N PHE A 48 -1.08 18.01 -13.08
CA PHE A 48 -1.97 19.07 -12.56
C PHE A 48 -2.31 20.13 -13.58
N GLN A 49 -1.66 20.16 -14.72
CA GLN A 49 -1.90 21.14 -15.77
C GLN A 49 -3.32 20.98 -16.34
N LEU A 50 -4.09 22.06 -16.30
CA LEU A 50 -5.44 22.11 -16.86
C LEU A 50 -5.39 22.46 -18.34
N ASN A 51 -6.15 21.74 -19.16
CA ASN A 51 -6.36 22.03 -20.57
C ASN A 51 -7.85 21.86 -20.93
N ILE A 52 -8.66 22.86 -20.57
CA ILE A 52 -10.11 22.80 -20.73
C ILE A 52 -10.57 22.52 -22.16
N PRO A 53 -9.92 23.05 -23.24
CA PRO A 53 -10.25 22.68 -24.61
C PRO A 53 -10.12 21.18 -24.92
N ALA A 54 -9.19 20.50 -24.25
CA ALA A 54 -8.94 19.06 -24.44
C ALA A 54 -9.70 18.17 -23.45
N ARG A 55 -10.69 18.68 -22.71
CA ARG A 55 -11.43 17.90 -21.70
C ARG A 55 -12.14 16.69 -22.31
N ASN A 56 -12.11 15.56 -21.60
CA ASN A 56 -12.72 14.29 -22.01
C ASN A 56 -12.33 13.84 -23.43
N SER A 57 -11.13 14.22 -23.89
CA SER A 57 -10.60 13.75 -25.17
C SER A 57 -10.19 12.29 -25.05
N GLY A 58 -10.50 11.50 -26.08
CA GLY A 58 -10.01 10.14 -26.21
C GLY A 58 -8.49 10.05 -26.38
N PRO A 59 -7.94 8.84 -26.46
CA PRO A 59 -6.52 8.64 -26.71
C PRO A 59 -6.06 9.32 -28.02
N THR A 60 -4.97 10.07 -27.92
CA THR A 60 -4.28 10.75 -29.05
C THR A 60 -2.78 10.55 -28.93
N ILE A 61 -2.02 11.05 -29.93
CA ILE A 61 -0.54 11.03 -29.88
C ILE A 61 -0.03 11.87 -28.71
N ASP A 62 -0.70 12.98 -28.39
CA ASP A 62 -0.32 13.86 -27.28
C ASP A 62 -0.82 13.33 -25.92
N TYR A 63 -1.94 12.63 -25.90
CA TYR A 63 -2.59 12.08 -24.69
C TYR A 63 -2.83 10.58 -24.83
N PHE A 64 -1.84 9.74 -24.49
CA PHE A 64 -1.86 8.29 -24.72
C PHE A 64 -3.07 7.56 -24.16
N VAL A 65 -3.60 8.01 -23.04
CA VAL A 65 -4.79 7.44 -22.37
C VAL A 65 -5.98 8.42 -22.39
N GLY A 66 -5.81 9.55 -23.11
CA GLY A 66 -6.80 10.62 -23.12
C GLY A 66 -6.70 11.54 -21.89
N THR A 67 -7.70 12.41 -21.75
CA THR A 67 -7.76 13.43 -20.72
C THR A 67 -8.97 13.28 -19.82
N ASP A 68 -8.91 13.82 -18.62
CA ASP A 68 -10.02 13.84 -17.66
C ASP A 68 -10.99 15.02 -17.91
N GLN A 69 -11.97 15.18 -17.00
CA GLN A 69 -13.00 16.23 -17.05
C GLN A 69 -12.44 17.67 -17.00
N LEU A 70 -11.19 17.83 -16.57
CA LEU A 70 -10.49 19.12 -16.52
C LEU A 70 -9.42 19.23 -17.62
N GLY A 71 -9.36 18.27 -18.54
CA GLY A 71 -8.38 18.24 -19.62
C GLY A 71 -6.98 17.85 -19.19
N ARG A 72 -6.80 17.28 -17.97
CA ARG A 72 -5.49 16.83 -17.49
C ARG A 72 -5.12 15.49 -18.09
N ASP A 73 -3.85 15.28 -18.39
CA ASP A 73 -3.35 14.02 -18.96
C ASP A 73 -3.55 12.85 -17.98
N THR A 74 -4.39 11.89 -18.36
CA THR A 74 -4.71 10.71 -17.54
C THR A 74 -3.50 9.82 -17.32
N PHE A 75 -2.62 9.67 -18.33
CA PHE A 75 -1.41 8.84 -18.22
C PHE A 75 -0.43 9.40 -17.19
N SER A 76 -0.12 10.70 -17.28
CA SER A 76 0.73 11.38 -16.29
C SER A 76 0.15 11.28 -14.88
N ARG A 77 -1.16 11.42 -14.74
CA ARG A 77 -1.84 11.28 -13.45
C ARG A 77 -1.76 9.88 -12.87
N VAL A 78 -1.84 8.84 -13.68
CA VAL A 78 -1.68 7.44 -13.23
C VAL A 78 -0.26 7.22 -12.72
N LEU A 79 0.76 7.69 -13.42
CA LEU A 79 2.16 7.57 -13.00
C LEU A 79 2.41 8.28 -11.65
N TYR A 80 1.97 9.51 -11.52
CA TYR A 80 2.12 10.27 -10.26
C TYR A 80 1.24 9.72 -9.13
N GLY A 81 0.04 9.22 -9.45
CA GLY A 81 -0.81 8.50 -8.50
C GLY A 81 -0.12 7.28 -7.91
N GLY A 82 0.63 6.53 -8.73
CA GLY A 82 1.46 5.42 -8.27
C GLY A 82 2.50 5.83 -7.22
N ARG A 83 3.17 6.98 -7.38
CA ARG A 83 4.11 7.51 -6.36
C ARG A 83 3.42 7.81 -5.03
N VAL A 84 2.25 8.43 -5.09
CA VAL A 84 1.47 8.75 -3.88
C VAL A 84 1.03 7.47 -3.18
N ALA A 85 0.50 6.51 -3.95
CA ALA A 85 0.09 5.21 -3.43
C ALA A 85 1.25 4.45 -2.76
N LEU A 86 2.43 4.41 -3.39
CA LEU A 86 3.62 3.78 -2.82
C LEU A 86 4.10 4.47 -1.53
N LYS A 87 4.08 5.80 -1.48
CA LYS A 87 4.44 6.54 -0.25
C LYS A 87 3.48 6.21 0.89
N ILE A 88 2.17 6.24 0.62
CA ILE A 88 1.15 5.91 1.64
C ILE A 88 1.30 4.47 2.09
N ALA A 89 1.49 3.53 1.16
CA ALA A 89 1.67 2.12 1.48
C ALA A 89 2.95 1.90 2.31
N ALA A 90 4.09 2.46 1.89
CA ALA A 90 5.36 2.28 2.60
C ALA A 90 5.29 2.82 4.04
N ILE A 91 4.81 4.05 4.23
CA ILE A 91 4.72 4.66 5.55
C ILE A 91 3.61 3.97 6.37
N GLY A 92 2.43 3.79 5.77
CA GLY A 92 1.27 3.20 6.45
C GLY A 92 1.53 1.79 6.94
N VAL A 93 2.10 0.93 6.07
CA VAL A 93 2.44 -0.46 6.45
C VAL A 93 3.54 -0.49 7.50
N SER A 94 4.62 0.30 7.33
CA SER A 94 5.72 0.30 8.29
C SER A 94 5.28 0.75 9.69
N VAL A 95 4.53 1.85 9.77
CA VAL A 95 4.07 2.38 11.06
C VAL A 95 3.04 1.44 11.69
N SER A 96 2.05 0.96 10.94
CA SER A 96 1.03 0.03 11.49
C SER A 96 1.62 -1.32 11.88
N LEU A 97 2.64 -1.81 11.14
CA LEU A 97 3.38 -3.02 11.51
C LEU A 97 4.12 -2.84 12.83
N LEU A 98 4.87 -1.74 12.98
CA LEU A 98 5.61 -1.47 14.22
C LEU A 98 4.68 -1.36 15.44
N ILE A 99 3.63 -0.55 15.32
CA ILE A 99 2.65 -0.38 16.40
C ILE A 99 1.92 -1.71 16.68
N GLY A 100 1.46 -2.40 15.63
CA GLY A 100 0.78 -3.68 15.74
C GLY A 100 1.65 -4.76 16.37
N LEU A 101 2.93 -4.86 15.99
CA LEU A 101 3.91 -5.76 16.59
C LEU A 101 4.03 -5.51 18.11
N VAL A 102 4.25 -4.26 18.49
CA VAL A 102 4.40 -3.89 19.92
C VAL A 102 3.12 -4.24 20.69
N LEU A 103 1.95 -3.81 20.22
CA LEU A 103 0.68 -4.10 20.89
C LEU A 103 0.36 -5.60 20.90
N GLY A 104 0.67 -6.32 19.84
CA GLY A 104 0.47 -7.77 19.77
C GLY A 104 1.38 -8.54 20.72
N MET A 105 2.66 -8.15 20.86
CA MET A 105 3.56 -8.74 21.85
C MET A 105 3.10 -8.42 23.28
N ILE A 106 2.67 -7.19 23.55
CA ILE A 106 2.10 -6.83 24.86
C ILE A 106 0.87 -7.69 25.18
N ALA A 107 0.00 -7.94 24.20
CA ALA A 107 -1.16 -8.82 24.37
C ALA A 107 -0.75 -10.27 24.63
N GLY A 108 0.24 -10.80 23.90
CA GLY A 108 0.66 -12.21 24.02
C GLY A 108 1.45 -12.54 25.28
N TYR A 109 2.35 -11.63 25.72
CA TYR A 109 3.16 -11.83 26.94
C TYR A 109 2.54 -11.24 28.20
N GLY A 110 1.52 -10.38 28.04
CA GLY A 110 0.91 -9.65 29.15
C GLY A 110 -0.11 -10.46 29.96
N PRO A 111 -0.63 -9.90 31.04
CA PRO A 111 -1.69 -10.52 31.82
C PRO A 111 -3.00 -10.57 31.00
N ARG A 112 -3.87 -11.54 31.32
CA ARG A 112 -5.14 -11.80 30.60
C ARG A 112 -6.05 -10.57 30.44
N TRP A 113 -6.07 -9.67 31.42
CA TRP A 113 -6.89 -8.47 31.33
C TRP A 113 -6.41 -7.53 30.23
N LEU A 114 -5.08 -7.40 30.05
CA LEU A 114 -4.47 -6.56 29.02
C LEU A 114 -4.67 -7.18 27.62
N ASP A 115 -4.52 -8.50 27.51
CA ASP A 115 -4.83 -9.24 26.29
C ASP A 115 -6.29 -9.00 25.86
N ASN A 116 -7.25 -9.19 26.79
CA ASN A 116 -8.66 -8.96 26.51
C ASN A 116 -8.96 -7.49 26.13
N ALA A 117 -8.33 -6.52 26.78
CA ALA A 117 -8.51 -5.11 26.47
C ALA A 117 -7.98 -4.76 25.06
N LEU A 118 -6.81 -5.28 24.69
CA LEU A 118 -6.23 -5.07 23.35
C LEU A 118 -7.03 -5.78 22.26
N LEU A 119 -7.51 -6.99 22.51
CA LEU A 119 -8.40 -7.68 21.58
C LEU A 119 -9.70 -6.91 21.38
N LEU A 120 -10.32 -6.42 22.45
CA LEU A 120 -11.53 -5.58 22.36
C LEU A 120 -11.27 -4.31 21.53
N PHE A 121 -10.13 -3.65 21.75
CA PHE A 121 -9.71 -2.51 20.93
C PHE A 121 -9.58 -2.88 19.46
N PHE A 122 -8.90 -4.00 19.14
CA PHE A 122 -8.75 -4.46 17.77
C PHE A 122 -10.09 -4.79 17.11
N ASP A 123 -11.01 -5.41 17.86
CA ASP A 123 -12.34 -5.75 17.38
C ASP A 123 -13.18 -4.49 17.15
N THR A 124 -13.11 -3.53 18.06
CA THR A 124 -13.79 -2.24 17.92
C THR A 124 -13.37 -1.51 16.66
N VAL A 125 -12.06 -1.38 16.42
CA VAL A 125 -11.54 -0.73 15.19
C VAL A 125 -12.02 -1.46 13.93
N ARG A 126 -12.05 -2.80 13.95
CA ARG A 126 -12.50 -3.61 12.80
C ARG A 126 -14.00 -3.68 12.61
N SER A 127 -14.79 -3.32 13.62
CA SER A 127 -16.25 -3.28 13.52
C SER A 127 -16.75 -2.20 12.57
N PHE A 128 -15.94 -1.15 12.37
CA PHE A 128 -16.28 -0.08 11.45
C PHE A 128 -15.78 -0.42 10.04
N PRO A 129 -16.67 -0.37 9.01
CA PRO A 129 -16.21 -0.43 7.64
C PRO A 129 -15.21 0.69 7.36
N THR A 130 -14.02 0.34 6.85
CA THR A 130 -12.90 1.29 6.63
C THR A 130 -13.34 2.49 5.79
N ILE A 131 -14.18 2.26 4.78
CA ILE A 131 -14.69 3.35 3.90
C ILE A 131 -15.57 4.32 4.70
N VAL A 132 -16.43 3.83 5.59
CA VAL A 132 -17.31 4.69 6.42
C VAL A 132 -16.47 5.55 7.37
N MET A 133 -15.47 4.94 8.01
CA MET A 133 -14.53 5.67 8.88
C MET A 133 -13.74 6.72 8.09
N ALA A 134 -13.28 6.38 6.89
CA ALA A 134 -12.56 7.32 6.03
C ALA A 134 -13.44 8.51 5.62
N LEU A 135 -14.69 8.27 5.23
CA LEU A 135 -15.63 9.33 4.87
C LEU A 135 -15.96 10.22 6.07
N ALA A 136 -16.18 9.65 7.26
CA ALA A 136 -16.45 10.41 8.47
C ALA A 136 -15.27 11.33 8.83
N VAL A 137 -14.04 10.82 8.79
CA VAL A 137 -12.84 11.63 9.06
C VAL A 137 -12.68 12.74 8.03
N VAL A 138 -12.82 12.44 6.73
CA VAL A 138 -12.72 13.44 5.67
C VAL A 138 -13.82 14.50 5.76
N ALA A 139 -15.03 14.13 6.17
CA ALA A 139 -16.13 15.07 6.38
C ALA A 139 -15.83 16.08 7.51
N LEU A 140 -15.13 15.66 8.57
CA LEU A 140 -14.78 16.49 9.72
C LEU A 140 -13.52 17.34 9.50
N THR A 141 -12.51 16.79 8.81
CA THR A 141 -11.18 17.42 8.70
C THR A 141 -10.88 18.00 7.31
N GLY A 142 -11.71 17.68 6.34
CA GLY A 142 -11.44 17.95 4.93
C GLY A 142 -10.55 16.89 4.26
N PRO A 143 -10.49 16.86 2.93
CA PRO A 143 -9.70 15.90 2.17
C PRO A 143 -8.22 16.22 2.29
N SER A 144 -7.42 15.30 2.87
CA SER A 144 -5.97 15.41 2.91
C SER A 144 -5.29 14.03 2.83
N LEU A 145 -4.11 13.97 2.21
CA LEU A 145 -3.31 12.74 2.13
C LEU A 145 -2.83 12.29 3.52
N GLY A 146 -2.58 13.23 4.43
CA GLY A 146 -2.22 12.93 5.82
C GLY A 146 -3.33 12.18 6.56
N MET A 147 -4.59 12.59 6.39
CA MET A 147 -5.72 11.90 7.01
C MET A 147 -5.96 10.52 6.41
N VAL A 148 -5.77 10.35 5.09
CA VAL A 148 -5.82 9.03 4.46
C VAL A 148 -4.75 8.11 5.07
N LEU A 149 -3.52 8.60 5.28
CA LEU A 149 -2.44 7.85 5.90
C LEU A 149 -2.79 7.44 7.33
N VAL A 150 -3.33 8.35 8.14
CA VAL A 150 -3.76 8.06 9.53
C VAL A 150 -4.82 6.96 9.55
N ILE A 151 -5.82 7.03 8.68
CA ILE A 151 -6.88 6.02 8.57
C ILE A 151 -6.28 4.66 8.21
N VAL A 152 -5.39 4.61 7.21
CA VAL A 152 -4.71 3.38 6.78
C VAL A 152 -3.91 2.77 7.94
N ILE A 153 -3.20 3.59 8.71
CA ILE A 153 -2.45 3.14 9.89
C ILE A 153 -3.41 2.53 10.93
N ILE A 154 -4.42 3.28 11.36
CA ILE A 154 -5.34 2.86 12.43
C ILE A 154 -6.06 1.55 12.05
N THR A 155 -6.56 1.46 10.82
CA THR A 155 -7.31 0.28 10.37
C THR A 155 -6.44 -0.96 10.15
N SER A 156 -5.13 -0.78 9.92
CA SER A 156 -4.19 -1.88 9.69
C SER A 156 -3.57 -2.44 10.97
N ILE A 157 -3.45 -1.64 12.04
CA ILE A 157 -2.88 -2.05 13.35
C ILE A 157 -3.50 -3.36 13.88
N PRO A 158 -4.84 -3.56 13.91
CA PRO A 158 -5.43 -4.78 14.43
C PRO A 158 -5.00 -6.06 13.72
N GLY A 159 -4.75 -5.97 12.41
CA GLY A 159 -4.29 -7.11 11.61
C GLY A 159 -2.91 -7.58 12.04
N TYR A 160 -1.96 -6.64 12.11
CA TYR A 160 -0.59 -6.93 12.54
C TYR A 160 -0.51 -7.29 14.03
N GLY A 161 -1.32 -6.63 14.87
CA GLY A 161 -1.38 -6.92 16.30
C GLY A 161 -1.84 -8.35 16.60
N ARG A 162 -2.89 -8.82 15.92
CA ARG A 162 -3.34 -10.22 16.06
C ARG A 162 -2.31 -11.22 15.56
N LEU A 163 -1.67 -10.93 14.43
CA LEU A 163 -0.62 -11.80 13.89
C LEU A 163 0.55 -11.93 14.87
N ALA A 164 1.02 -10.81 15.42
CA ALA A 164 2.09 -10.81 16.42
C ALA A 164 1.68 -11.57 17.68
N ARG A 165 0.47 -11.32 18.21
CA ARG A 165 -0.06 -12.03 19.39
C ARG A 165 -0.09 -13.54 19.18
N THR A 166 -0.62 -14.03 18.05
CA THR A 166 -0.69 -15.48 17.80
C THR A 166 0.67 -16.13 17.61
N SER A 167 1.69 -15.35 17.27
CA SER A 167 3.07 -15.81 17.14
C SER A 167 3.83 -15.84 18.47
N THR A 168 3.28 -15.24 19.53
CA THR A 168 3.89 -15.16 20.88
C THR A 168 3.22 -16.10 21.89
N LEU A 169 2.09 -16.68 21.56
CA LEU A 169 1.41 -17.73 22.33
C LEU A 169 1.89 -19.12 21.95
#